data_cadab2c06c8202347a679e2a4a87b041
#
_entry.id   cadab2c06c8202347a679e2a4a87b041
#
_cell.length_a   1.000
_cell.length_b   1.000
_cell.length_c   1.000
_cell.angle_alpha   90.00
_cell.angle_beta   90.00
_cell.angle_gamma   90.00
#
_symmetry.space_group_name_H-M   'P 1'
#
loop_
_entity.id
_entity.type
_entity.pdbx_description
1 polymer ?
#
loop_
_entity_poly.entity_id
_entity_poly.type
_entity_poly.pdbx_seq_one_letter_code
_entity_poly.pdbx_strand_id
1 'polypeptide(L)'
;MYTTFQSKKFHSVWILLVVLGLVLPFSGCSPQSGAEYSSGFRTGGTEGARLSVFLNVKESSGPQVWFRITDIEIRKDNLWTSIASKPLEVDVGRMDWGQAMLAGGPLTPGRYDSLRITFDKAAIHRHGKLVFLSLQRPVLEIPISPAIDLKKHDSQSIFVTWDVAASTAGTAFIDPVMSAAPQSIPLVADLAYIACPDIDTLYVVRTDKGRVCGSMGITGRPTYLALDRSRNRLYVLATDESAIKVIELSTSRLVDVIRVPLTTEPGFMTLSPDGIWAYILDERGHYLIRMNLRSGSLAGRVRLGSRPEYVIYLPDHQRLAVSTALSQTVFLLNPEDLTIKETVSVGSSPQGLLVWKDFLYITESASNTISIYDLGRRKMKGSLNVGFCPRRLFMSRGRIYVTNFEGGSVSVLLPGQISVLKEIRVGGTPMEMASSVNRRWLYVGNQGSREVTVIDLTPGRLAGRIALG
;
A
#
# COMPACT_ATOMS: atom_id res chain seq x y z
N MET A 1 -3.85 -51.27 11.94
CA MET A 1 -4.61 -50.26 12.69
C MET A 1 -4.12 -48.88 12.23
N TYR A 2 -4.70 -48.35 11.20
CA TYR A 2 -4.36 -47.04 10.66
C TYR A 2 -5.30 -46.00 11.26
N THR A 3 -4.76 -45.11 12.07
CA THR A 3 -5.49 -43.96 12.60
C THR A 3 -5.33 -42.81 11.59
N THR A 4 -6.41 -42.51 10.91
CA THR A 4 -6.59 -41.36 10.04
C THR A 4 -6.57 -40.07 10.86
N PHE A 5 -5.52 -39.26 10.72
CA PHE A 5 -5.47 -37.91 11.19
C PHE A 5 -6.34 -37.04 10.25
N GLN A 6 -7.52 -36.64 10.70
CA GLN A 6 -8.30 -35.58 10.05
C GLN A 6 -7.57 -34.26 10.25
N SER A 7 -6.99 -33.74 9.15
CA SER A 7 -6.45 -32.37 9.12
C SER A 7 -7.61 -31.39 9.19
N LYS A 8 -7.74 -30.70 10.32
CA LYS A 8 -8.57 -29.49 10.41
C LYS A 8 -8.04 -28.47 9.41
N LYS A 9 -8.79 -28.21 8.35
CA LYS A 9 -8.56 -27.11 7.42
C LYS A 9 -8.71 -25.79 8.19
N PHE A 10 -7.62 -25.24 8.70
CA PHE A 10 -7.56 -23.85 9.09
C PHE A 10 -7.68 -23.01 7.80
N HIS A 11 -8.75 -22.28 7.64
CA HIS A 11 -8.92 -21.31 6.58
C HIS A 11 -7.99 -20.13 6.92
N SER A 12 -6.85 -20.09 6.24
CA SER A 12 -5.81 -19.08 6.45
C SER A 12 -6.24 -17.77 5.82
N VAL A 13 -6.31 -16.72 6.61
CA VAL A 13 -6.35 -15.34 6.10
C VAL A 13 -4.99 -15.03 5.48
N TRP A 14 -4.96 -14.64 4.21
CA TRP A 14 -3.74 -14.37 3.46
C TRP A 14 -3.57 -12.88 3.26
N ILE A 15 -2.38 -12.35 3.52
CA ILE A 15 -2.15 -10.92 3.64
C ILE A 15 -1.00 -10.48 2.75
N LEU A 16 -1.26 -9.40 2.06
CA LEU A 16 -0.37 -8.64 1.20
C LEU A 16 -0.05 -7.30 1.86
N LEU A 17 1.19 -6.86 1.78
CA LEU A 17 1.64 -5.61 2.38
C LEU A 17 2.09 -4.64 1.30
N VAL A 18 1.47 -3.48 1.24
CA VAL A 18 1.89 -2.36 0.41
C VAL A 18 1.87 -1.09 1.24
N VAL A 19 2.97 -0.35 1.23
CA VAL A 19 3.06 0.97 1.87
C VAL A 19 3.02 2.04 0.80
N LEU A 20 2.07 2.97 0.90
CA LEU A 20 1.96 4.15 0.08
C LEU A 20 2.27 5.37 0.96
N GLY A 21 3.50 5.86 0.93
CA GLY A 21 3.90 6.99 1.74
C GLY A 21 4.75 8.01 0.99
N LEU A 22 4.67 9.25 1.40
CA LEU A 22 5.54 10.33 0.89
C LEU A 22 6.93 10.15 1.50
N VAL A 23 7.88 9.70 0.71
CA VAL A 23 9.29 9.94 1.02
C VAL A 23 9.59 11.35 0.50
N LEU A 24 9.94 12.27 1.38
CA LEU A 24 10.45 13.58 0.97
C LEU A 24 11.56 13.36 -0.07
N PRO A 25 11.58 14.11 -1.18
CA PRO A 25 12.64 13.98 -2.18
C PRO A 25 13.94 14.46 -1.54
N PHE A 26 14.78 13.52 -1.13
CA PHE A 26 16.16 13.84 -0.79
C PHE A 26 17.05 13.64 -2.01
N SER A 27 17.71 14.72 -2.34
CA SER A 27 18.74 14.95 -3.35
C SER A 27 19.65 13.74 -3.55
N GLY A 28 19.42 13.06 -4.63
CA GLY A 28 20.29 11.98 -5.13
C GLY A 28 20.10 11.71 -6.61
N CYS A 29 18.98 12.10 -7.18
CA CYS A 29 18.77 12.23 -8.60
C CYS A 29 18.35 13.68 -8.84
N SER A 30 19.22 14.53 -9.34
CA SER A 30 18.88 15.89 -9.75
C SER A 30 18.20 15.83 -11.11
N PRO A 31 16.92 16.19 -11.25
CA PRO A 31 16.39 16.61 -12.52
C PRO A 31 16.62 18.12 -12.64
N GLN A 32 17.41 18.53 -13.62
CA GLN A 32 17.24 19.85 -14.19
C GLN A 32 15.91 19.87 -14.94
N SER A 33 14.86 20.31 -14.28
CA SER A 33 13.72 21.02 -14.88
C SER A 33 12.70 21.30 -13.80
N GLY A 34 12.42 22.57 -13.59
CA GLY A 34 11.54 23.06 -12.54
C GLY A 34 10.11 22.56 -12.67
N ALA A 35 9.69 21.82 -11.69
CA ALA A 35 8.32 21.81 -11.21
C ALA A 35 8.45 21.93 -9.68
N GLU A 36 8.18 23.12 -9.18
CA GLU A 36 7.95 23.35 -7.77
C GLU A 36 6.77 22.49 -7.35
N TYR A 37 7.04 21.31 -6.77
CA TYR A 37 6.08 20.64 -5.94
C TYR A 37 5.97 21.46 -4.67
N SER A 38 4.95 22.34 -4.63
CA SER A 38 4.53 23.01 -3.44
C SER A 38 4.43 21.99 -2.31
N SER A 39 5.20 22.19 -1.27
CA SER A 39 5.05 21.55 0.03
C SER A 39 3.63 21.81 0.53
N GLY A 40 2.69 20.97 0.08
CA GLY A 40 1.32 20.99 0.53
C GLY A 40 1.33 20.63 2.01
N PHE A 41 1.00 21.60 2.83
CA PHE A 41 0.56 21.57 4.21
C PHE A 41 0.77 20.22 4.91
N ARG A 42 1.75 20.17 5.83
CA ARG A 42 1.69 19.31 7.00
C ARG A 42 0.43 19.69 7.77
N THR A 43 -0.66 19.02 7.56
CA THR A 43 -1.72 19.00 8.56
C THR A 43 -1.15 18.18 9.71
N GLY A 44 -0.67 18.89 10.74
CA GLY A 44 -0.36 18.27 12.03
C GLY A 44 -1.50 17.35 12.39
N GLY A 45 -1.21 16.17 12.98
CA GLY A 45 -2.09 15.06 13.22
C GLY A 45 -3.53 15.53 13.45
N THR A 46 -4.40 15.22 12.49
CA THR A 46 -5.77 15.76 12.49
C THR A 46 -6.48 15.22 13.72
N GLU A 47 -6.91 16.11 14.62
CA GLU A 47 -7.75 15.74 15.78
C GLU A 47 -9.10 15.12 15.36
N GLY A 48 -9.35 15.00 14.05
CA GLY A 48 -10.56 14.48 13.44
C GLY A 48 -10.57 12.97 13.19
N ALA A 49 -11.67 12.50 12.67
CA ALA A 49 -11.82 11.20 12.03
C ALA A 49 -11.70 11.35 10.51
N ARG A 50 -11.63 10.24 9.78
CA ARG A 50 -11.58 10.23 8.33
C ARG A 50 -12.66 9.31 7.75
N LEU A 51 -13.25 9.75 6.64
CA LEU A 51 -14.17 8.92 5.86
C LEU A 51 -13.71 8.82 4.42
N SER A 52 -13.89 7.63 3.84
CA SER A 52 -13.72 7.36 2.41
C SER A 52 -15.02 6.79 1.83
N VAL A 53 -15.46 7.27 0.67
CA VAL A 53 -16.67 6.79 -0.01
C VAL A 53 -16.26 6.12 -1.31
N PHE A 54 -16.64 4.86 -1.47
CA PHE A 54 -16.37 4.07 -2.66
C PHE A 54 -17.69 3.73 -3.37
N LEU A 55 -17.69 3.80 -4.69
CA LEU A 55 -18.75 3.29 -5.54
C LEU A 55 -18.42 1.87 -5.97
N ASN A 56 -19.31 0.93 -5.74
CA ASN A 56 -19.32 -0.40 -6.32
C ASN A 56 -20.42 -0.50 -7.37
N VAL A 57 -20.12 -1.08 -8.49
CA VAL A 57 -21.16 -1.43 -9.47
C VAL A 57 -21.62 -2.86 -9.21
N LYS A 58 -22.94 -3.04 -9.11
CA LYS A 58 -23.54 -4.36 -9.04
C LYS A 58 -23.30 -5.09 -10.36
N GLU A 59 -22.77 -6.30 -10.29
CA GLU A 59 -22.52 -7.13 -11.47
C GLU A 59 -23.86 -7.38 -12.19
N SER A 60 -24.04 -6.76 -13.36
CA SER A 60 -25.21 -6.94 -14.21
C SER A 60 -24.85 -6.70 -15.67
N SER A 61 -25.60 -7.31 -16.58
CA SER A 61 -25.49 -7.11 -18.02
C SER A 61 -26.12 -5.78 -18.51
N GLY A 62 -26.08 -4.73 -17.69
CA GLY A 62 -26.64 -3.41 -18.01
C GLY A 62 -25.79 -2.61 -19.01
N PRO A 63 -26.33 -1.52 -19.54
CA PRO A 63 -25.60 -0.64 -20.44
C PRO A 63 -24.41 0.00 -19.72
N GLN A 64 -23.36 0.35 -20.48
CA GLN A 64 -22.27 1.15 -19.94
C GLN A 64 -22.74 2.58 -19.73
N VAL A 65 -22.75 3.03 -18.49
CA VAL A 65 -23.24 4.35 -18.09
C VAL A 65 -22.05 5.23 -17.71
N TRP A 66 -22.13 6.49 -18.12
CA TRP A 66 -21.27 7.58 -17.68
C TRP A 66 -22.12 8.63 -16.95
N PHE A 67 -21.58 9.21 -15.89
CA PHE A 67 -22.23 10.31 -15.18
C PHE A 67 -21.20 11.25 -14.55
N ARG A 68 -21.62 12.48 -14.29
CA ARG A 68 -20.82 13.47 -13.57
C ARG A 68 -21.49 13.80 -12.24
N ILE A 69 -20.73 13.62 -11.15
CA ILE A 69 -21.08 14.00 -9.79
C ILE A 69 -20.51 15.40 -9.55
N THR A 70 -21.31 16.32 -9.08
CA THR A 70 -20.89 17.69 -8.75
C THR A 70 -20.63 17.88 -7.27
N ASP A 71 -21.33 17.12 -6.42
CA ASP A 71 -21.11 17.16 -4.98
C ASP A 71 -21.48 15.84 -4.31
N ILE A 72 -20.85 15.58 -3.19
CA ILE A 72 -21.15 14.46 -2.28
C ILE A 72 -21.14 15.02 -0.87
N GLU A 73 -22.28 14.93 -0.20
CA GLU A 73 -22.46 15.41 1.15
C GLU A 73 -22.80 14.26 2.10
N ILE A 74 -22.44 14.41 3.36
CA ILE A 74 -22.79 13.45 4.41
C ILE A 74 -23.53 14.16 5.54
N ARG A 75 -24.51 13.48 6.14
CA ARG A 75 -25.37 14.06 7.18
C ARG A 75 -24.93 13.62 8.57
N LYS A 76 -24.80 14.63 9.45
CA LYS A 76 -24.64 14.49 10.90
C LYS A 76 -25.57 15.48 11.59
N ASP A 77 -26.33 15.05 12.58
CA ASP A 77 -27.22 15.92 13.38
C ASP A 77 -28.09 16.82 12.52
N ASN A 78 -28.68 16.30 11.44
CA ASN A 78 -29.46 17.01 10.41
C ASN A 78 -28.70 18.08 9.60
N LEU A 79 -27.37 18.19 9.76
CA LEU A 79 -26.53 19.08 8.97
C LEU A 79 -25.79 18.30 7.89
N TRP A 80 -25.80 18.86 6.67
CA TRP A 80 -25.05 18.31 5.53
C TRP A 80 -23.67 18.95 5.42
N THR A 81 -22.66 18.13 5.22
CA THR A 81 -21.27 18.56 5.03
C THR A 81 -20.75 17.97 3.73
N SER A 82 -20.26 18.80 2.82
CA SER A 82 -19.62 18.35 1.57
C SER A 82 -18.29 17.67 1.88
N ILE A 83 -18.08 16.53 1.23
CA ILE A 83 -16.83 15.73 1.30
C ILE A 83 -16.17 15.55 -0.07
N ALA A 84 -16.80 16.08 -1.13
CA ALA A 84 -16.22 16.12 -2.46
C ALA A 84 -15.33 17.36 -2.62
N SER A 85 -14.10 17.16 -3.10
CA SER A 85 -13.18 18.28 -3.32
C SER A 85 -13.39 18.99 -4.67
N LYS A 86 -13.98 18.30 -5.64
CA LYS A 86 -14.26 18.79 -7.02
C LYS A 86 -15.19 17.82 -7.74
N PRO A 87 -15.84 18.27 -8.84
CA PRO A 87 -16.66 17.39 -9.68
C PRO A 87 -15.88 16.16 -10.17
N LEU A 88 -16.56 15.01 -10.19
CA LEU A 88 -16.00 13.72 -10.58
C LEU A 88 -16.79 13.13 -11.75
N GLU A 89 -16.08 12.66 -12.77
CA GLU A 89 -16.64 11.89 -13.87
C GLU A 89 -16.44 10.39 -13.62
N VAL A 90 -17.50 9.63 -13.71
CA VAL A 90 -17.48 8.17 -13.54
C VAL A 90 -17.98 7.49 -14.80
N ASP A 91 -17.12 6.71 -15.40
CA ASP A 91 -17.46 5.84 -16.56
C ASP A 91 -17.39 4.38 -16.10
N VAL A 92 -18.56 3.75 -15.97
CA VAL A 92 -18.67 2.36 -15.51
C VAL A 92 -17.90 1.39 -16.41
N GLY A 93 -17.84 1.66 -17.70
CA GLY A 93 -17.11 0.83 -18.66
C GLY A 93 -15.59 0.89 -18.51
N ARG A 94 -15.08 1.90 -17.76
CA ARG A 94 -13.66 2.11 -17.53
C ARG A 94 -13.24 1.90 -16.08
N MET A 95 -14.19 1.50 -15.21
CA MET A 95 -13.87 1.23 -13.81
C MET A 95 -13.09 -0.08 -13.67
N ASP A 96 -11.86 0.00 -13.24
CA ASP A 96 -11.08 -1.18 -12.87
C ASP A 96 -11.77 -1.92 -11.70
N TRP A 97 -11.92 -3.22 -11.84
CA TRP A 97 -12.56 -4.08 -10.83
C TRP A 97 -13.99 -3.67 -10.41
N GLY A 98 -14.65 -2.76 -11.16
CA GLY A 98 -16.00 -2.26 -10.86
C GLY A 98 -16.10 -1.49 -9.53
N GLN A 99 -15.02 -0.85 -9.10
CA GLN A 99 -14.97 0.05 -7.94
C GLN A 99 -14.27 1.36 -8.31
N ALA A 100 -14.80 2.48 -7.81
CA ALA A 100 -14.15 3.78 -7.88
C ALA A 100 -14.25 4.48 -6.52
N MET A 101 -13.23 5.25 -6.16
CA MET A 101 -13.32 6.17 -5.02
C MET A 101 -14.04 7.43 -5.47
N LEU A 102 -15.10 7.80 -4.75
CA LEU A 102 -15.92 8.98 -5.04
C LEU A 102 -15.47 10.22 -4.28
N ALA A 103 -15.19 10.05 -2.99
CA ALA A 103 -14.81 11.15 -2.11
C ALA A 103 -14.05 10.62 -0.88
N GLY A 104 -13.34 11.50 -0.21
CA GLY A 104 -12.73 11.21 1.08
C GLY A 104 -12.14 12.45 1.71
N GLY A 105 -12.22 12.53 3.03
CA GLY A 105 -11.71 13.67 3.76
C GLY A 105 -11.82 13.53 5.27
N PRO A 106 -11.23 14.49 6.01
CA PRO A 106 -11.39 14.57 7.45
C PRO A 106 -12.82 14.99 7.82
N LEU A 107 -13.34 14.40 8.88
CA LEU A 107 -14.64 14.69 9.45
C LEU A 107 -14.55 14.84 10.97
N THR A 108 -15.49 15.54 11.57
CA THR A 108 -15.62 15.60 13.03
C THR A 108 -16.13 14.25 13.55
N PRO A 109 -15.68 13.78 14.72
CA PRO A 109 -16.26 12.60 15.34
C PRO A 109 -17.78 12.74 15.53
N GLY A 110 -18.52 11.65 15.39
CA GLY A 110 -19.98 11.63 15.54
C GLY A 110 -20.66 10.57 14.70
N ARG A 111 -21.99 10.58 14.77
CA ARG A 111 -22.85 9.64 14.06
C ARG A 111 -23.28 10.20 12.71
N TYR A 112 -23.11 9.41 11.67
CA TYR A 112 -23.46 9.74 10.29
C TYR A 112 -24.46 8.72 9.75
N ASP A 113 -25.53 9.16 9.14
CA ASP A 113 -26.68 8.32 8.78
C ASP A 113 -27.13 8.38 7.33
N SER A 114 -26.69 9.38 6.56
CA SER A 114 -27.12 9.54 5.17
C SER A 114 -26.04 10.17 4.29
N LEU A 115 -26.01 9.78 3.02
CA LEU A 115 -25.26 10.44 1.96
C LEU A 115 -26.21 11.17 1.03
N ARG A 116 -25.77 12.29 0.46
CA ARG A 116 -26.43 12.98 -0.66
C ARG A 116 -25.45 13.10 -1.80
N ILE A 117 -25.85 12.63 -2.99
CA ILE A 117 -25.04 12.70 -4.20
C ILE A 117 -25.78 13.57 -5.21
N THR A 118 -25.12 14.59 -5.74
CA THR A 118 -25.66 15.50 -6.75
C THR A 118 -25.02 15.20 -8.10
N PHE A 119 -25.87 14.95 -9.08
CA PHE A 119 -25.50 14.68 -10.48
C PHE A 119 -25.95 15.86 -11.34
N ASP A 120 -25.16 16.21 -12.36
CA ASP A 120 -25.57 17.21 -13.35
C ASP A 120 -25.69 16.64 -14.77
N LYS A 121 -25.00 15.55 -15.07
CA LYS A 121 -25.04 14.90 -16.38
C LYS A 121 -25.00 13.39 -16.24
N ALA A 122 -25.75 12.71 -17.13
CA ALA A 122 -25.67 11.27 -17.29
C ALA A 122 -25.77 10.92 -18.77
N ALA A 123 -25.09 9.83 -19.17
CA ALA A 123 -25.08 9.32 -20.53
C ALA A 123 -24.94 7.81 -20.53
N ILE A 124 -25.30 7.19 -21.63
CA ILE A 124 -25.02 5.77 -21.90
C ILE A 124 -24.15 5.64 -23.15
N HIS A 125 -23.34 4.59 -23.19
CA HIS A 125 -22.60 4.24 -24.39
C HIS A 125 -23.52 3.50 -25.37
N ARG A 126 -23.74 4.06 -26.57
CA ARG A 126 -24.40 3.42 -27.71
C ARG A 126 -23.49 3.49 -28.93
N HIS A 127 -23.15 2.36 -29.51
CA HIS A 127 -22.28 2.26 -30.69
C HIS A 127 -20.97 3.06 -30.54
N GLY A 128 -20.35 3.01 -29.34
CA GLY A 128 -19.09 3.70 -29.05
C GLY A 128 -19.21 5.23 -28.83
N LYS A 129 -20.41 5.80 -28.81
CA LYS A 129 -20.67 7.21 -28.53
C LYS A 129 -21.46 7.40 -27.25
N LEU A 130 -21.19 8.50 -26.54
CA LEU A 130 -21.98 8.92 -25.39
C LEU A 130 -23.29 9.56 -25.85
N VAL A 131 -24.41 8.98 -25.42
CA VAL A 131 -25.75 9.52 -25.64
C VAL A 131 -26.23 10.04 -24.30
N PHE A 132 -26.36 11.37 -24.17
CA PHE A 132 -26.84 12.03 -22.95
C PHE A 132 -28.32 11.75 -22.76
N LEU A 133 -28.68 11.46 -21.52
CA LEU A 133 -30.05 11.19 -21.09
C LEU A 133 -30.44 12.17 -19.99
N SER A 134 -31.73 12.44 -19.86
CA SER A 134 -32.23 13.24 -18.74
C SER A 134 -32.08 12.47 -17.42
N LEU A 135 -31.76 13.17 -16.35
CA LEU A 135 -31.75 12.68 -14.97
C LEU A 135 -33.12 12.91 -14.35
N GLN A 136 -33.80 11.89 -13.89
CA GLN A 136 -35.06 12.05 -13.17
C GLN A 136 -34.83 12.61 -11.77
N ARG A 137 -33.81 12.15 -11.09
CA ARG A 137 -33.39 12.61 -9.76
C ARG A 137 -31.96 13.11 -9.81
N PRO A 138 -31.73 14.39 -10.04
CA PRO A 138 -30.39 14.98 -10.04
C PRO A 138 -29.76 15.02 -8.64
N VAL A 139 -30.54 14.92 -7.59
CA VAL A 139 -30.08 14.79 -6.20
C VAL A 139 -30.64 13.51 -5.60
N LEU A 140 -29.76 12.68 -5.11
CA LEU A 140 -30.12 11.39 -4.51
C LEU A 140 -29.68 11.37 -3.04
N GLU A 141 -30.65 11.23 -2.13
CA GLU A 141 -30.38 10.96 -0.71
C GLU A 141 -30.41 9.45 -0.47
N ILE A 142 -29.33 8.94 0.16
CA ILE A 142 -29.12 7.50 0.37
C ILE A 142 -28.89 7.29 1.87
N PRO A 143 -29.78 6.59 2.58
CA PRO A 143 -29.55 6.23 3.97
C PRO A 143 -28.34 5.27 4.08
N ILE A 144 -27.48 5.50 5.08
CA ILE A 144 -26.39 4.60 5.43
C ILE A 144 -26.95 3.58 6.43
N SER A 145 -26.97 2.31 6.02
CA SER A 145 -27.56 1.26 6.85
C SER A 145 -26.55 0.12 7.15
N PRO A 146 -26.21 -0.08 8.43
CA PRO A 146 -26.46 0.77 9.59
C PRO A 146 -25.71 2.12 9.53
N ALA A 147 -26.18 3.11 10.29
CA ALA A 147 -25.46 4.37 10.46
C ALA A 147 -24.07 4.12 11.06
N ILE A 148 -23.10 4.97 10.75
CA ILE A 148 -21.73 4.86 11.24
C ILE A 148 -21.46 5.80 12.40
N ASP A 149 -20.69 5.32 13.38
CA ASP A 149 -20.14 6.12 14.47
C ASP A 149 -18.64 6.30 14.24
N LEU A 150 -18.22 7.52 13.84
CA LEU A 150 -16.81 7.88 13.71
C LEU A 150 -16.28 8.38 15.05
N LYS A 151 -15.24 7.71 15.57
CA LYS A 151 -14.52 8.15 16.77
C LYS A 151 -13.33 9.02 16.36
N LYS A 152 -12.78 9.73 17.33
CA LYS A 152 -11.52 10.48 17.14
C LYS A 152 -10.43 9.53 16.64
N HIS A 153 -9.72 9.93 15.60
CA HIS A 153 -8.67 9.14 14.92
C HIS A 153 -9.14 7.89 14.18
N ASP A 154 -10.45 7.65 14.07
CA ASP A 154 -10.95 6.57 13.20
C ASP A 154 -10.77 6.92 11.72
N SER A 155 -10.59 5.87 10.92
CA SER A 155 -10.80 5.92 9.48
C SER A 155 -11.78 4.82 9.10
N GLN A 156 -12.87 5.20 8.45
CA GLN A 156 -13.89 4.25 8.00
C GLN A 156 -14.23 4.47 6.53
N SER A 157 -14.74 3.41 5.90
CA SER A 157 -15.18 3.44 4.51
C SER A 157 -16.67 3.16 4.39
N ILE A 158 -17.34 3.90 3.49
CA ILE A 158 -18.72 3.64 3.07
C ILE A 158 -18.70 3.15 1.64
N PHE A 159 -19.51 2.15 1.35
CA PHE A 159 -19.65 1.57 0.03
C PHE A 159 -21.04 1.87 -0.51
N VAL A 160 -21.10 2.71 -1.55
CA VAL A 160 -22.28 2.96 -2.35
C VAL A 160 -22.34 1.87 -3.41
N THR A 161 -23.41 1.10 -3.42
CA THR A 161 -23.64 0.06 -4.45
C THR A 161 -24.67 0.59 -5.45
N TRP A 162 -24.28 0.64 -6.72
CA TRP A 162 -25.13 1.13 -7.79
C TRP A 162 -25.73 -0.02 -8.61
N ASP A 163 -27.04 -0.07 -8.69
CA ASP A 163 -27.79 -0.96 -9.59
C ASP A 163 -28.01 -0.29 -10.94
N VAL A 164 -27.09 -0.51 -11.87
CA VAL A 164 -27.13 0.10 -13.21
C VAL A 164 -28.36 -0.36 -13.99
N ALA A 165 -28.73 -1.63 -13.90
CA ALA A 165 -29.87 -2.18 -14.63
C ALA A 165 -31.20 -1.54 -14.17
N ALA A 166 -31.39 -1.43 -12.86
CA ALA A 166 -32.57 -0.74 -12.32
C ALA A 166 -32.59 0.75 -12.67
N SER A 167 -31.41 1.39 -12.71
CA SER A 167 -31.28 2.82 -13.02
C SER A 167 -31.56 3.17 -14.48
N THR A 168 -31.47 2.21 -15.40
CA THR A 168 -31.61 2.37 -16.85
C THR A 168 -32.81 1.60 -17.43
N ALA A 169 -33.76 1.23 -16.59
CA ALA A 169 -34.95 0.51 -17.04
C ALA A 169 -35.81 1.33 -18.03
N GLY A 170 -35.71 2.66 -17.99
CA GLY A 170 -36.28 3.58 -18.98
C GLY A 170 -35.33 3.83 -20.14
N THR A 171 -35.86 3.96 -21.35
CA THR A 171 -35.05 4.19 -22.55
C THR A 171 -34.65 5.64 -22.79
N ALA A 172 -35.33 6.60 -22.12
CA ALA A 172 -35.16 8.03 -22.35
C ALA A 172 -34.53 8.80 -21.18
N PHE A 173 -34.37 8.16 -20.03
CA PHE A 173 -33.85 8.81 -18.82
C PHE A 173 -33.04 7.85 -17.97
N ILE A 174 -32.27 8.38 -17.03
CA ILE A 174 -31.57 7.65 -15.97
C ILE A 174 -32.19 8.06 -14.63
N ASP A 175 -32.60 7.07 -13.86
CA ASP A 175 -33.04 7.26 -12.48
C ASP A 175 -32.10 6.49 -11.54
N PRO A 176 -31.13 7.16 -10.88
CA PRO A 176 -30.11 6.46 -10.11
C PRO A 176 -30.70 5.64 -8.96
N VAL A 177 -30.45 4.32 -8.97
CA VAL A 177 -30.82 3.39 -7.89
C VAL A 177 -29.55 2.94 -7.17
N MET A 178 -29.36 3.47 -5.96
CA MET A 178 -28.15 3.25 -5.16
C MET A 178 -28.50 2.91 -3.72
N SER A 179 -27.62 2.17 -3.06
CA SER A 179 -27.66 1.90 -1.62
C SER A 179 -26.32 2.19 -0.99
N ALA A 180 -26.27 2.54 0.30
CA ALA A 180 -25.03 2.80 1.01
C ALA A 180 -24.92 1.92 2.27
N ALA A 181 -23.77 1.31 2.46
CA ALA A 181 -23.47 0.49 3.62
C ALA A 181 -22.09 0.83 4.19
N PRO A 182 -21.88 0.70 5.50
CA PRO A 182 -20.56 0.81 6.11
C PRO A 182 -19.66 -0.35 5.69
N GLN A 183 -18.38 -0.20 5.97
CA GLN A 183 -17.37 -1.23 5.71
C GLN A 183 -17.70 -2.57 6.39
N SER A 184 -17.38 -3.65 5.70
CA SER A 184 -17.45 -5.01 6.22
C SER A 184 -16.20 -5.77 5.77
N ILE A 185 -15.26 -5.94 6.69
CA ILE A 185 -14.03 -6.70 6.43
C ILE A 185 -14.35 -8.18 6.58
N PRO A 186 -14.23 -8.99 5.52
CA PRO A 186 -14.58 -10.40 5.59
C PRO A 186 -13.57 -11.18 6.46
N LEU A 187 -14.06 -12.09 7.28
CA LEU A 187 -13.24 -12.96 8.14
C LEU A 187 -12.47 -14.02 7.33
N VAL A 188 -12.95 -14.35 6.14
CA VAL A 188 -12.34 -15.37 5.26
C VAL A 188 -12.21 -14.76 3.87
N ALA A 189 -11.05 -14.23 3.57
CA ALA A 189 -10.68 -13.72 2.25
C ALA A 189 -9.16 -13.56 2.15
N ASP A 190 -8.67 -13.47 0.92
CA ASP A 190 -7.30 -13.02 0.68
C ASP A 190 -7.28 -11.49 0.82
N LEU A 191 -6.66 -10.98 1.88
CA LEU A 191 -6.60 -9.55 2.19
C LEU A 191 -5.20 -8.98 1.97
N ALA A 192 -5.17 -7.72 1.53
CA ALA A 192 -3.99 -6.87 1.50
C ALA A 192 -4.20 -5.67 2.44
N TYR A 193 -3.14 -5.26 3.13
CA TYR A 193 -3.12 -4.05 3.94
C TYR A 193 -2.20 -3.03 3.28
N ILE A 194 -2.69 -1.81 3.13
CA ILE A 194 -2.00 -0.73 2.44
C ILE A 194 -1.95 0.48 3.35
N ALA A 195 -0.76 0.85 3.77
CA ALA A 195 -0.57 2.04 4.59
C ALA A 195 -0.54 3.30 3.73
N CYS A 196 -1.27 4.32 4.16
CA CYS A 196 -1.29 5.66 3.60
C CYS A 196 -0.83 6.65 4.69
N PRO A 197 0.49 6.90 4.82
CA PRO A 197 1.06 7.68 5.90
C PRO A 197 0.54 9.11 6.00
N ASP A 198 0.28 9.76 4.87
CA ASP A 198 -0.14 11.17 4.82
C ASP A 198 -1.54 11.42 5.42
N ILE A 199 -2.32 10.36 5.56
CA ILE A 199 -3.70 10.42 6.01
C ILE A 199 -3.98 9.50 7.21
N ASP A 200 -2.92 8.99 7.86
CA ASP A 200 -3.00 8.13 9.04
C ASP A 200 -3.97 6.94 8.85
N THR A 201 -3.98 6.35 7.66
CA THR A 201 -4.96 5.33 7.30
C THR A 201 -4.29 4.07 6.78
N LEU A 202 -4.84 2.94 7.19
CA LEU A 202 -4.56 1.63 6.65
C LEU A 202 -5.78 1.13 5.89
N TYR A 203 -5.69 0.97 4.57
CA TYR A 203 -6.76 0.37 3.77
C TYR A 203 -6.64 -1.15 3.76
N VAL A 204 -7.79 -1.81 3.75
CA VAL A 204 -7.92 -3.26 3.61
C VAL A 204 -8.54 -3.57 2.25
N VAL A 205 -7.85 -4.38 1.46
CA VAL A 205 -8.22 -4.70 0.08
C VAL A 205 -8.47 -6.21 -0.02
N ARG A 206 -9.58 -6.60 -0.62
CA ARG A 206 -9.82 -7.97 -1.06
C ARG A 206 -9.07 -8.22 -2.35
N THR A 207 -8.05 -9.07 -2.30
CA THR A 207 -7.19 -9.33 -3.46
C THR A 207 -7.86 -10.18 -4.53
N ASP A 208 -8.82 -11.01 -4.15
CA ASP A 208 -9.63 -11.82 -5.07
C ASP A 208 -10.60 -10.97 -5.91
N LYS A 209 -10.99 -9.79 -5.40
CA LYS A 209 -11.92 -8.86 -6.06
C LYS A 209 -11.22 -7.60 -6.58
N GLY A 210 -9.97 -7.34 -6.17
CA GLY A 210 -9.26 -6.09 -6.49
C GLY A 210 -9.93 -4.84 -5.91
N ARG A 211 -10.63 -4.95 -4.78
CA ARG A 211 -11.46 -3.87 -4.20
C ARG A 211 -11.11 -3.59 -2.75
N VAL A 212 -11.13 -2.32 -2.38
CA VAL A 212 -11.13 -1.90 -0.97
C VAL A 212 -12.39 -2.46 -0.30
N CYS A 213 -12.25 -3.01 0.90
CA CYS A 213 -13.38 -3.50 1.70
C CYS A 213 -13.45 -2.84 3.09
N GLY A 214 -12.47 -2.05 3.44
CA GLY A 214 -12.45 -1.31 4.69
C GLY A 214 -11.23 -0.45 4.85
N SER A 215 -11.22 0.35 5.91
CA SER A 215 -10.09 1.14 6.36
C SER A 215 -10.06 1.19 7.89
N MET A 216 -8.89 1.51 8.44
CA MET A 216 -8.71 1.77 9.87
C MET A 216 -7.75 2.93 10.07
N GLY A 217 -8.00 3.75 11.09
CA GLY A 217 -7.12 4.85 11.50
C GLY A 217 -5.89 4.30 12.22
N ILE A 218 -4.72 4.67 11.77
CA ILE A 218 -3.43 4.37 12.40
C ILE A 218 -2.66 5.67 12.51
N THR A 219 -2.78 6.33 13.65
CA THR A 219 -2.11 7.61 13.90
C THR A 219 -0.58 7.49 13.88
N GLY A 220 0.11 8.60 13.70
CA GLY A 220 1.56 8.68 13.79
C GLY A 220 2.29 8.29 12.51
N ARG A 221 1.69 8.52 11.36
CA ARG A 221 2.30 8.29 10.05
C ARG A 221 2.79 6.84 9.86
N PRO A 222 1.89 5.89 9.51
CA PRO A 222 2.23 4.48 9.29
C PRO A 222 3.12 4.33 8.05
N THR A 223 4.44 4.20 8.24
CA THR A 223 5.43 4.19 7.14
C THR A 223 5.80 2.79 6.67
N TYR A 224 5.71 1.80 7.53
CA TYR A 224 6.07 0.44 7.17
C TYR A 224 5.20 -0.62 7.83
N LEU A 225 5.06 -1.75 7.14
CA LEU A 225 4.26 -2.88 7.57
C LEU A 225 5.12 -4.15 7.58
N ALA A 226 5.07 -4.91 8.66
CA ALA A 226 5.70 -6.22 8.74
C ALA A 226 4.70 -7.28 9.22
N LEU A 227 4.66 -8.42 8.52
CA LEU A 227 3.70 -9.47 8.77
C LEU A 227 4.34 -10.63 9.53
N ASP A 228 3.76 -10.99 10.68
CA ASP A 228 4.01 -12.25 11.36
C ASP A 228 2.82 -13.21 11.15
N ARG A 229 2.96 -14.08 10.16
CA ARG A 229 1.92 -15.06 9.85
C ARG A 229 1.75 -16.11 10.95
N SER A 230 2.84 -16.44 11.62
CA SER A 230 2.83 -17.47 12.68
C SER A 230 1.98 -17.07 13.87
N ARG A 231 1.95 -15.77 14.18
CA ARG A 231 1.16 -15.19 15.27
C ARG A 231 -0.09 -14.46 14.81
N ASN A 232 -0.38 -14.49 13.52
CA ASN A 232 -1.54 -13.79 12.95
C ASN A 232 -1.55 -12.28 13.29
N ARG A 233 -0.36 -11.62 13.21
CA ARG A 233 -0.17 -10.22 13.57
C ARG A 233 0.43 -9.41 12.44
N LEU A 234 -0.05 -8.18 12.32
CA LEU A 234 0.52 -7.15 11.49
C LEU A 234 1.14 -6.09 12.39
N TYR A 235 2.43 -5.84 12.21
CA TYR A 235 3.16 -4.77 12.87
C TYR A 235 3.23 -3.56 11.94
N VAL A 236 2.77 -2.41 12.43
CA VAL A 236 2.73 -1.15 11.69
C VAL A 236 3.67 -0.17 12.36
N LEU A 237 4.69 0.28 11.67
CA LEU A 237 5.62 1.27 12.16
C LEU A 237 5.01 2.67 12.02
N ALA A 238 4.70 3.30 13.15
CA ALA A 238 4.17 4.66 13.26
C ALA A 238 5.33 5.61 13.57
N THR A 239 5.88 6.23 12.54
CA THR A 239 7.15 6.98 12.61
C THR A 239 7.08 8.18 13.54
N ASP A 240 6.03 9.00 13.44
CA ASP A 240 5.91 10.24 14.22
C ASP A 240 5.65 9.98 15.72
N GLU A 241 5.12 8.80 16.04
CA GLU A 241 4.92 8.35 17.43
C GLU A 241 6.11 7.52 17.95
N SER A 242 7.10 7.21 17.10
CA SER A 242 8.18 6.28 17.43
C SER A 242 7.64 4.99 18.05
N ALA A 243 6.67 4.35 17.39
CA ALA A 243 5.97 3.19 17.93
C ALA A 243 5.68 2.14 16.85
N ILE A 244 5.57 0.89 17.28
CA ILE A 244 5.04 -0.21 16.48
C ILE A 244 3.61 -0.49 16.97
N LYS A 245 2.63 -0.33 16.11
CA LYS A 245 1.23 -0.67 16.38
C LYS A 245 0.97 -2.09 15.93
N VAL A 246 0.39 -2.90 16.81
CA VAL A 246 0.15 -4.33 16.57
C VAL A 246 -1.31 -4.55 16.26
N ILE A 247 -1.59 -5.06 15.06
CA ILE A 247 -2.95 -5.39 14.62
C ILE A 247 -3.11 -6.91 14.64
N GLU A 248 -4.16 -7.37 15.30
CA GLU A 248 -4.62 -8.75 15.23
C GLU A 248 -5.39 -8.96 13.93
N LEU A 249 -4.93 -9.87 13.09
CA LEU A 249 -5.47 -10.04 11.75
C LEU A 249 -6.84 -10.72 11.70
N SER A 250 -7.12 -11.61 12.68
CA SER A 250 -8.42 -12.29 12.79
C SER A 250 -9.57 -11.32 13.09
N THR A 251 -9.28 -10.23 13.78
CA THR A 251 -10.27 -9.23 14.19
C THR A 251 -10.12 -7.90 13.48
N SER A 252 -9.01 -7.70 12.76
CA SER A 252 -8.61 -6.43 12.17
C SER A 252 -8.63 -5.27 13.19
N ARG A 253 -8.15 -5.54 14.41
CA ARG A 253 -8.12 -4.55 15.50
C ARG A 253 -6.71 -4.29 16.00
N LEU A 254 -6.47 -3.04 16.38
CA LEU A 254 -5.29 -2.66 17.15
C LEU A 254 -5.36 -3.31 18.54
N VAL A 255 -4.35 -4.12 18.88
CA VAL A 255 -4.31 -4.88 20.15
C VAL A 255 -3.16 -4.45 21.05
N ASP A 256 -2.14 -3.79 20.52
CA ASP A 256 -0.99 -3.36 21.30
C ASP A 256 -0.24 -2.20 20.62
N VAL A 257 0.52 -1.44 21.42
CA VAL A 257 1.39 -0.34 20.97
C VAL A 257 2.74 -0.45 21.68
N ILE A 258 3.77 -0.83 20.94
CA ILE A 258 5.13 -1.01 21.43
C ILE A 258 5.94 0.26 21.12
N ARG A 259 6.38 1.01 22.12
CA ARG A 259 7.22 2.17 21.91
C ARG A 259 8.63 1.76 21.47
N VAL A 260 9.20 2.48 20.51
CA VAL A 260 10.58 2.31 20.04
C VAL A 260 11.41 3.43 20.66
N PRO A 261 12.15 3.15 21.74
CA PRO A 261 12.88 4.20 22.45
C PRO A 261 14.13 4.62 21.70
N LEU A 262 14.60 5.82 21.97
CA LEU A 262 15.87 6.36 21.45
C LEU A 262 15.92 6.45 19.92
N THR A 263 14.79 6.71 19.28
CA THR A 263 14.66 6.95 17.84
C THR A 263 14.28 8.39 17.54
N THR A 264 14.66 8.85 16.36
CA THR A 264 14.32 10.17 15.83
C THR A 264 13.33 10.06 14.68
N GLU A 265 13.56 9.12 13.76
CA GLU A 265 12.70 8.89 12.58
C GLU A 265 12.79 7.40 12.16
N PRO A 266 12.09 6.51 12.89
CA PRO A 266 12.05 5.09 12.51
C PRO A 266 11.25 4.93 11.22
N GLY A 267 11.90 4.55 10.13
CA GLY A 267 11.30 4.53 8.78
C GLY A 267 11.08 3.13 8.21
N PHE A 268 11.88 2.15 8.62
CA PHE A 268 11.83 0.81 8.09
C PHE A 268 12.06 -0.26 9.16
N MET A 269 11.50 -1.46 8.98
CA MET A 269 11.77 -2.58 9.88
C MET A 269 11.71 -3.94 9.17
N THR A 270 12.42 -4.92 9.71
CA THR A 270 12.26 -6.34 9.36
C THR A 270 12.13 -7.18 10.62
N LEU A 271 11.52 -8.35 10.49
CA LEU A 271 11.36 -9.29 11.59
C LEU A 271 12.38 -10.41 11.49
N SER A 272 12.78 -10.96 12.65
CA SER A 272 13.46 -12.25 12.67
C SER A 272 12.53 -13.36 12.19
N PRO A 273 13.05 -14.49 11.68
CA PRO A 273 12.23 -15.61 11.20
C PRO A 273 11.29 -16.20 12.25
N ASP A 274 11.68 -16.16 13.53
CA ASP A 274 10.88 -16.59 14.67
C ASP A 274 9.82 -15.55 15.12
N GLY A 275 9.84 -14.33 14.52
CA GLY A 275 8.94 -13.23 14.85
C GLY A 275 9.10 -12.68 16.28
N ILE A 276 10.21 -12.97 16.97
CA ILE A 276 10.48 -12.45 18.33
C ILE A 276 11.13 -11.07 18.27
N TRP A 277 11.97 -10.85 17.26
CA TRP A 277 12.78 -9.65 17.14
C TRP A 277 12.35 -8.79 15.97
N ALA A 278 12.27 -7.49 16.20
CA ALA A 278 12.22 -6.47 15.15
C ALA A 278 13.57 -5.77 15.03
N TYR A 279 14.02 -5.57 13.81
CA TYR A 279 15.19 -4.76 13.47
C TYR A 279 14.70 -3.51 12.75
N ILE A 280 14.86 -2.35 13.39
CA ILE A 280 14.26 -1.08 13.00
C ILE A 280 15.36 -0.14 12.58
N LEU A 281 15.20 0.53 11.45
CA LEU A 281 16.10 1.59 11.00
C LEU A 281 15.57 2.93 11.48
N ASP A 282 16.41 3.67 12.19
CA ASP A 282 16.23 5.09 12.47
C ASP A 282 17.01 5.88 11.41
N GLU A 283 16.28 6.36 10.41
CA GLU A 283 16.89 6.99 9.24
C GLU A 283 17.65 8.27 9.61
N ARG A 284 17.08 9.10 10.46
CA ARG A 284 17.65 10.38 10.86
C ARG A 284 18.66 10.25 12.00
N GLY A 285 18.45 9.31 12.90
CA GLY A 285 19.38 8.99 13.98
C GLY A 285 20.59 8.17 13.51
N HIS A 286 20.51 7.56 12.31
CA HIS A 286 21.53 6.68 11.75
C HIS A 286 21.79 5.39 12.54
N TYR A 287 20.75 4.81 13.13
CA TYR A 287 20.86 3.60 13.94
C TYR A 287 20.08 2.43 13.32
N LEU A 288 20.61 1.23 13.55
CA LEU A 288 19.84 -0.01 13.53
C LEU A 288 19.55 -0.39 14.98
N ILE A 289 18.29 -0.68 15.26
CA ILE A 289 17.76 -0.95 16.59
C ILE A 289 17.18 -2.36 16.60
N ARG A 290 17.48 -3.14 17.65
CA ARG A 290 16.92 -4.46 17.91
C ARG A 290 15.95 -4.41 19.07
N MET A 291 14.69 -4.77 18.82
CA MET A 291 13.60 -4.77 19.79
C MET A 291 13.06 -6.17 20.01
N ASN A 292 12.74 -6.53 21.24
CA ASN A 292 11.96 -7.71 21.54
C ASN A 292 10.47 -7.37 21.44
N LEU A 293 9.76 -7.99 20.50
CA LEU A 293 8.34 -7.71 20.24
C LEU A 293 7.38 -8.30 21.31
N ARG A 294 7.84 -9.24 22.13
CA ARG A 294 7.01 -9.80 23.21
C ARG A 294 7.06 -8.95 24.47
N SER A 295 8.24 -8.52 24.84
CA SER A 295 8.44 -7.70 26.07
C SER A 295 8.37 -6.20 25.78
N GLY A 296 8.42 -5.77 24.51
CA GLY A 296 8.52 -4.37 24.13
C GLY A 296 9.87 -3.73 24.50
N SER A 297 10.89 -4.53 24.85
CA SER A 297 12.17 -4.01 25.35
C SER A 297 13.20 -3.81 24.24
N LEU A 298 14.00 -2.76 24.38
CA LEU A 298 15.19 -2.52 23.59
C LEU A 298 16.27 -3.55 23.97
N ALA A 299 16.77 -4.30 22.99
CA ALA A 299 17.84 -5.28 23.20
C ALA A 299 19.23 -4.77 22.76
N GLY A 300 19.27 -3.81 21.86
CA GLY A 300 20.52 -3.21 21.39
C GLY A 300 20.32 -2.22 20.26
N ARG A 301 21.34 -1.41 20.03
CA ARG A 301 21.39 -0.51 18.88
C ARG A 301 22.83 -0.32 18.40
N VAL A 302 23.00 -0.12 17.10
CA VAL A 302 24.31 0.18 16.50
C VAL A 302 24.19 1.37 15.57
N ARG A 303 25.18 2.25 15.59
CA ARG A 303 25.26 3.39 14.67
C ARG A 303 25.88 2.94 13.36
N LEU A 304 25.22 3.29 12.24
CA LEU A 304 25.66 2.89 10.90
C LEU A 304 26.40 4.00 10.13
N GLY A 305 26.61 5.13 10.75
CA GLY A 305 27.44 6.24 10.22
C GLY A 305 26.76 7.13 9.18
N SER A 306 25.89 6.60 8.33
CA SER A 306 25.13 7.36 7.37
C SER A 306 23.68 6.89 7.31
N ARG A 307 22.83 7.57 6.56
CA ARG A 307 21.39 7.30 6.48
C ARG A 307 21.12 5.87 6.06
N PRO A 308 20.61 5.00 6.95
CA PRO A 308 20.19 3.65 6.60
C PRO A 308 18.82 3.71 5.87
N GLU A 309 18.67 2.90 4.82
CA GLU A 309 17.50 2.95 3.93
C GLU A 309 16.66 1.68 3.96
N TYR A 310 17.33 0.53 4.07
CA TYR A 310 16.65 -0.76 3.98
C TYR A 310 17.37 -1.81 4.79
N VAL A 311 16.60 -2.71 5.43
CA VAL A 311 17.16 -3.84 6.18
C VAL A 311 16.42 -5.12 5.83
N ILE A 312 17.17 -6.19 5.59
CA ILE A 312 16.61 -7.53 5.45
C ILE A 312 17.33 -8.51 6.37
N TYR A 313 16.59 -9.52 6.82
CA TYR A 313 17.17 -10.69 7.46
C TYR A 313 17.55 -11.73 6.39
N LEU A 314 18.73 -12.30 6.49
CA LEU A 314 19.26 -13.33 5.61
C LEU A 314 19.25 -14.68 6.37
N PRO A 315 18.17 -15.48 6.27
CA PRO A 315 17.99 -16.66 7.13
C PRO A 315 19.10 -17.70 6.97
N ASP A 316 19.45 -18.03 5.72
CA ASP A 316 20.45 -19.05 5.41
C ASP A 316 21.88 -18.65 5.84
N HIS A 317 22.13 -17.35 6.00
CA HIS A 317 23.42 -16.78 6.43
C HIS A 317 23.41 -16.32 7.88
N GLN A 318 22.26 -16.32 8.57
CA GLN A 318 22.09 -15.81 9.92
C GLN A 318 22.68 -14.39 10.09
N ARG A 319 22.35 -13.49 9.17
CA ARG A 319 22.85 -12.12 9.12
C ARG A 319 21.72 -11.13 8.81
N LEU A 320 21.99 -9.88 9.13
CA LEU A 320 21.24 -8.74 8.62
C LEU A 320 22.05 -8.09 7.50
N ALA A 321 21.38 -7.65 6.45
CA ALA A 321 21.95 -6.75 5.45
C ALA A 321 21.25 -5.40 5.54
N VAL A 322 22.03 -4.32 5.63
CA VAL A 322 21.52 -2.94 5.73
C VAL A 322 22.17 -2.07 4.68
N SER A 323 21.37 -1.45 3.82
CA SER A 323 21.85 -0.45 2.86
C SER A 323 21.89 0.94 3.49
N THR A 324 22.91 1.73 3.14
CA THR A 324 23.10 3.10 3.62
C THR A 324 23.39 4.01 2.43
N ALA A 325 22.38 4.86 2.09
CA ALA A 325 22.37 5.61 0.84
C ALA A 325 23.55 6.58 0.67
N LEU A 326 23.93 7.28 1.71
CA LEU A 326 24.97 8.32 1.63
C LEU A 326 26.40 7.78 1.66
N SER A 327 26.62 6.57 2.20
CA SER A 327 27.97 5.96 2.27
C SER A 327 28.28 4.99 1.17
N GLN A 328 27.34 4.74 0.25
CA GLN A 328 27.52 3.76 -0.82
C GLN A 328 27.92 2.37 -0.29
N THR A 329 27.26 1.95 0.78
CA THR A 329 27.66 0.79 1.55
C THR A 329 26.47 -0.09 1.89
N VAL A 330 26.72 -1.40 1.92
CA VAL A 330 25.84 -2.36 2.56
C VAL A 330 26.60 -3.01 3.71
N PHE A 331 26.06 -2.93 4.92
CA PHE A 331 26.59 -3.61 6.10
C PHE A 331 25.96 -4.99 6.25
N LEU A 332 26.79 -5.99 6.53
CA LEU A 332 26.36 -7.31 6.97
C LEU A 332 26.64 -7.45 8.46
N LEU A 333 25.58 -7.62 9.26
CA LEU A 333 25.66 -7.61 10.72
C LEU A 333 25.21 -8.95 11.31
N ASN A 334 25.72 -9.25 12.51
CA ASN A 334 25.18 -10.32 13.33
C ASN A 334 23.82 -9.86 13.93
N PRO A 335 22.73 -10.64 13.77
CA PRO A 335 21.42 -10.27 14.30
C PRO A 335 21.32 -10.31 15.83
N GLU A 336 22.19 -11.02 16.54
CA GLU A 336 22.10 -11.16 17.99
C GLU A 336 22.70 -9.97 18.74
N ASP A 337 23.89 -9.49 18.32
CA ASP A 337 24.65 -8.45 18.98
C ASP A 337 24.82 -7.16 18.15
N LEU A 338 24.30 -7.17 16.91
CA LEU A 338 24.40 -6.08 15.93
C LEU A 338 25.85 -5.72 15.55
N THR A 339 26.83 -6.59 15.77
CA THR A 339 28.22 -6.36 15.34
C THR A 339 28.31 -6.40 13.82
N ILE A 340 29.00 -5.41 13.23
CA ILE A 340 29.28 -5.37 11.80
C ILE A 340 30.32 -6.43 11.49
N LYS A 341 29.95 -7.42 10.72
CA LYS A 341 30.82 -8.54 10.29
C LYS A 341 31.51 -8.26 8.97
N GLU A 342 30.87 -7.45 8.12
CA GLU A 342 31.38 -7.14 6.80
C GLU A 342 30.81 -5.81 6.28
N THR A 343 31.61 -5.11 5.50
CA THR A 343 31.22 -3.86 4.82
C THR A 343 31.43 -4.04 3.33
N VAL A 344 30.36 -3.93 2.57
CA VAL A 344 30.34 -4.11 1.11
C VAL A 344 30.22 -2.74 0.46
N SER A 345 31.23 -2.33 -0.30
CA SER A 345 31.16 -1.12 -1.14
C SER A 345 30.34 -1.39 -2.39
N VAL A 346 29.39 -0.51 -2.70
CA VAL A 346 28.44 -0.61 -3.79
C VAL A 346 28.34 0.71 -4.55
N GLY A 347 27.50 0.78 -5.57
CA GLY A 347 27.27 2.02 -6.33
C GLY A 347 26.49 3.08 -5.55
N SER A 348 26.12 4.13 -6.25
CA SER A 348 25.57 5.35 -5.64
C SER A 348 24.12 5.17 -5.18
N SER A 349 23.87 5.59 -3.94
CA SER A 349 22.56 5.57 -3.29
C SER A 349 21.91 4.19 -3.26
N PRO A 350 22.53 3.20 -2.56
CA PRO A 350 21.94 1.87 -2.41
C PRO A 350 20.63 1.94 -1.61
N GLN A 351 19.62 1.23 -2.09
CA GLN A 351 18.25 1.24 -1.57
C GLN A 351 17.79 -0.17 -1.19
N GLY A 352 16.98 -0.79 -2.04
CA GLY A 352 16.40 -2.10 -1.79
C GLY A 352 17.43 -3.22 -1.85
N LEU A 353 17.18 -4.24 -1.04
CA LEU A 353 17.99 -5.45 -0.91
C LEU A 353 17.12 -6.68 -1.13
N LEU A 354 17.67 -7.69 -1.81
CA LEU A 354 17.01 -8.98 -2.00
C LEU A 354 18.07 -10.08 -2.01
N VAL A 355 17.85 -11.13 -1.25
CA VAL A 355 18.70 -12.35 -1.32
C VAL A 355 18.04 -13.42 -2.17
N TRP A 356 18.84 -14.05 -3.02
CA TRP A 356 18.47 -15.25 -3.75
C TRP A 356 19.65 -16.23 -3.73
N LYS A 357 19.50 -17.33 -3.02
CA LYS A 357 20.60 -18.23 -2.68
C LYS A 357 21.75 -17.44 -2.02
N ASP A 358 22.98 -17.57 -2.53
CA ASP A 358 24.15 -16.85 -2.04
C ASP A 358 24.34 -15.47 -2.69
N PHE A 359 23.38 -14.97 -3.46
CA PHE A 359 23.49 -13.68 -4.13
C PHE A 359 22.62 -12.62 -3.48
N LEU A 360 23.24 -11.53 -3.06
CA LEU A 360 22.57 -10.32 -2.60
C LEU A 360 22.46 -9.33 -3.76
N TYR A 361 21.24 -9.00 -4.12
CA TYR A 361 20.90 -7.98 -5.13
C TYR A 361 20.67 -6.65 -4.42
N ILE A 362 21.28 -5.58 -4.90
CA ILE A 362 21.27 -4.26 -4.30
C ILE A 362 20.87 -3.25 -5.37
N THR A 363 19.75 -2.55 -5.20
CA THR A 363 19.40 -1.44 -6.10
C THR A 363 20.22 -0.21 -5.75
N GLU A 364 20.69 0.49 -6.77
CA GLU A 364 21.51 1.69 -6.69
C GLU A 364 20.80 2.81 -7.42
N SER A 365 20.01 3.61 -6.68
CA SER A 365 19.02 4.51 -7.27
C SER A 365 19.65 5.65 -8.09
N ALA A 366 20.79 6.18 -7.68
CA ALA A 366 21.46 7.25 -8.41
C ALA A 366 22.29 6.76 -9.61
N SER A 367 22.65 5.47 -9.63
CA SER A 367 23.37 4.85 -10.75
C SER A 367 22.44 4.19 -11.77
N ASN A 368 21.15 3.99 -11.44
CA ASN A 368 20.19 3.24 -12.23
C ASN A 368 20.60 1.78 -12.47
N THR A 369 21.27 1.19 -11.49
CA THR A 369 21.85 -0.15 -11.57
C THR A 369 21.38 -1.06 -10.44
N ILE A 370 21.64 -2.35 -10.62
CA ILE A 370 21.58 -3.34 -9.56
C ILE A 370 22.95 -4.00 -9.48
N SER A 371 23.59 -3.92 -8.32
CA SER A 371 24.78 -4.70 -8.01
C SER A 371 24.42 -6.06 -7.47
N ILE A 372 25.22 -7.07 -7.81
CA ILE A 372 25.07 -8.46 -7.35
C ILE A 372 26.32 -8.83 -6.56
N TYR A 373 26.14 -9.10 -5.26
CA TYR A 373 27.22 -9.52 -4.36
C TYR A 373 27.08 -11.00 -4.02
N ASP A 374 28.18 -11.75 -4.16
CA ASP A 374 28.28 -13.18 -3.79
C ASP A 374 28.67 -13.27 -2.31
N LEU A 375 27.70 -13.62 -1.47
CA LEU A 375 27.85 -13.74 -0.01
C LEU A 375 28.81 -14.88 0.40
N GLY A 376 28.87 -15.96 -0.38
CA GLY A 376 29.75 -17.07 -0.13
C GLY A 376 31.20 -16.74 -0.47
N ARG A 377 31.43 -16.13 -1.62
CA ARG A 377 32.78 -15.75 -2.10
C ARG A 377 33.23 -14.37 -1.62
N ARG A 378 32.35 -13.61 -0.99
CA ARG A 378 32.58 -12.23 -0.51
C ARG A 378 33.13 -11.29 -1.58
N LYS A 379 32.52 -11.29 -2.74
CA LYS A 379 32.95 -10.44 -3.86
C LYS A 379 31.78 -10.01 -4.75
N MET A 380 31.95 -8.86 -5.41
CA MET A 380 31.02 -8.43 -6.44
C MET A 380 31.06 -9.43 -7.60
N LYS A 381 29.88 -9.87 -8.03
CA LYS A 381 29.71 -10.71 -9.21
C LYS A 381 29.58 -9.87 -10.48
N GLY A 382 28.93 -8.72 -10.38
CA GLY A 382 28.66 -7.80 -11.48
C GLY A 382 27.54 -6.83 -11.16
N SER A 383 27.19 -6.03 -12.14
CA SER A 383 26.05 -5.11 -12.08
C SER A 383 25.30 -5.13 -13.41
N LEU A 384 24.05 -4.65 -13.37
CA LEU A 384 23.20 -4.51 -14.56
C LEU A 384 22.42 -3.21 -14.49
N ASN A 385 22.15 -2.60 -15.66
CA ASN A 385 21.32 -1.44 -15.78
C ASN A 385 19.84 -1.82 -15.71
N VAL A 386 19.03 -0.99 -15.06
CA VAL A 386 17.58 -1.09 -14.97
C VAL A 386 16.94 0.27 -15.30
N GLY A 387 15.65 0.46 -15.05
CA GLY A 387 15.00 1.76 -15.25
C GLY A 387 15.45 2.83 -14.24
N PHE A 388 14.93 4.05 -14.39
CA PHE A 388 15.36 5.20 -13.59
C PHE A 388 14.98 5.10 -12.13
N CYS A 389 15.93 5.39 -11.25
CA CYS A 389 15.82 5.42 -9.81
C CYS A 389 15.23 4.11 -9.22
N PRO A 390 15.93 2.95 -9.37
CA PRO A 390 15.44 1.68 -8.83
C PRO A 390 15.38 1.74 -7.30
N ARG A 391 14.26 1.28 -6.73
CA ARG A 391 14.02 1.37 -5.28
C ARG A 391 13.94 0.02 -4.61
N ARG A 392 12.96 -0.80 -4.94
CA ARG A 392 12.67 -2.06 -4.25
C ARG A 392 12.82 -3.26 -5.18
N LEU A 393 13.14 -4.38 -4.57
CA LEU A 393 13.29 -5.69 -5.21
C LEU A 393 12.29 -6.66 -4.60
N PHE A 394 11.64 -7.43 -5.44
CA PHE A 394 10.69 -8.45 -4.99
C PHE A 394 10.83 -9.74 -5.79
N MET A 395 10.86 -10.87 -5.11
CA MET A 395 10.95 -12.19 -5.74
C MET A 395 9.58 -12.85 -5.84
N SER A 396 9.15 -13.18 -7.05
CA SER A 396 7.96 -13.99 -7.27
C SER A 396 8.10 -14.86 -8.50
N ARG A 397 7.60 -16.10 -8.44
CA ARG A 397 7.60 -17.07 -9.57
C ARG A 397 8.95 -17.22 -10.27
N GLY A 398 10.04 -17.24 -9.49
CA GLY A 398 11.40 -17.37 -10.03
C GLY A 398 11.91 -16.17 -10.81
N ARG A 399 11.30 -15.00 -10.64
CA ARG A 399 11.70 -13.73 -11.25
C ARG A 399 11.88 -12.65 -10.18
N ILE A 400 12.82 -11.76 -10.43
CA ILE A 400 13.03 -10.54 -9.63
C ILE A 400 12.32 -9.39 -10.31
N TYR A 401 11.51 -8.68 -9.56
CA TYR A 401 10.82 -7.46 -9.96
C TYR A 401 11.46 -6.28 -9.26
N VAL A 402 11.68 -5.18 -10.00
CA VAL A 402 12.38 -4.00 -9.51
C VAL A 402 11.52 -2.77 -9.79
N THR A 403 11.14 -2.04 -8.76
CA THR A 403 10.46 -0.75 -8.97
C THR A 403 11.45 0.31 -9.40
N ASN A 404 11.18 0.96 -10.53
CA ASN A 404 11.90 2.09 -11.05
C ASN A 404 11.09 3.35 -10.73
N PHE A 405 11.43 4.01 -9.62
CA PHE A 405 10.62 5.04 -8.98
C PHE A 405 10.35 6.23 -9.92
N GLU A 406 11.38 6.82 -10.51
CA GLU A 406 11.23 7.93 -11.46
C GLU A 406 10.86 7.45 -12.87
N GLY A 407 11.20 6.19 -13.19
CA GLY A 407 10.85 5.58 -14.48
C GLY A 407 9.36 5.23 -14.62
N GLY A 408 8.59 5.22 -13.52
CA GLY A 408 7.18 4.82 -13.53
C GLY A 408 6.94 3.39 -14.02
N SER A 409 7.90 2.49 -13.77
CA SER A 409 7.90 1.15 -14.32
C SER A 409 8.40 0.09 -13.33
N VAL A 410 8.22 -1.17 -13.70
CA VAL A 410 8.80 -2.34 -13.01
C VAL A 410 9.65 -3.12 -14.01
N SER A 411 10.96 -3.22 -13.74
CA SER A 411 11.86 -4.11 -14.48
C SER A 411 11.72 -5.56 -13.99
N VAL A 412 11.77 -6.51 -14.91
CA VAL A 412 11.69 -7.95 -14.63
C VAL A 412 13.00 -8.62 -15.02
N LEU A 413 13.59 -9.36 -14.08
CA LEU A 413 14.89 -10.03 -14.24
C LEU A 413 14.76 -11.53 -13.96
N LEU A 414 15.65 -12.32 -14.53
CA LEU A 414 15.88 -13.69 -14.09
C LEU A 414 17.04 -13.72 -13.10
N PRO A 415 16.88 -14.39 -11.94
CA PRO A 415 17.96 -14.54 -10.99
C PRO A 415 19.21 -15.17 -11.63
N GLY A 416 20.37 -14.61 -11.34
CA GLY A 416 21.65 -15.06 -11.90
C GLY A 416 22.03 -14.48 -13.26
N GLN A 417 21.11 -13.85 -13.96
CA GLN A 417 21.37 -13.13 -15.23
C GLN A 417 21.65 -11.64 -14.97
N ILE A 418 22.35 -11.01 -15.91
CA ILE A 418 22.77 -9.60 -15.85
C ILE A 418 22.04 -8.75 -16.92
N SER A 419 20.83 -9.12 -17.28
CA SER A 419 20.01 -8.42 -18.25
C SER A 419 18.57 -8.28 -17.80
N VAL A 420 17.91 -7.17 -18.19
CA VAL A 420 16.48 -6.99 -18.02
C VAL A 420 15.74 -7.83 -19.06
N LEU A 421 14.83 -8.67 -18.59
CA LEU A 421 13.99 -9.50 -19.45
C LEU A 421 12.84 -8.66 -20.06
N LYS A 422 12.26 -7.78 -19.26
CA LYS A 422 11.08 -6.99 -19.61
C LYS A 422 10.95 -5.78 -18.70
N GLU A 423 10.33 -4.73 -19.20
CA GLU A 423 9.89 -3.58 -18.42
C GLU A 423 8.38 -3.40 -18.56
N ILE A 424 7.69 -3.15 -17.44
CA ILE A 424 6.23 -2.98 -17.37
C ILE A 424 5.96 -1.58 -16.83
N ARG A 425 5.30 -0.75 -17.63
CA ARG A 425 4.87 0.58 -17.17
C ARG A 425 3.71 0.44 -16.19
N VAL A 426 3.85 1.05 -15.01
CA VAL A 426 2.86 1.01 -13.93
C VAL A 426 2.28 2.39 -13.61
N GLY A 427 2.91 3.45 -14.09
CA GLY A 427 2.56 4.83 -13.78
C GLY A 427 3.02 5.27 -12.39
N GLY A 428 2.74 6.52 -12.04
CA GLY A 428 3.10 7.07 -10.74
C GLY A 428 4.59 6.92 -10.39
N THR A 429 4.87 6.93 -9.11
CA THR A 429 6.20 6.65 -8.55
C THR A 429 6.12 5.32 -7.80
N PRO A 430 6.41 4.17 -8.44
CA PRO A 430 6.28 2.86 -7.83
C PRO A 430 7.29 2.67 -6.69
N MET A 431 6.82 2.25 -5.53
CA MET A 431 7.64 2.01 -4.34
C MET A 431 7.62 0.53 -3.94
N GLU A 432 6.71 0.16 -3.07
CA GLU A 432 6.66 -1.16 -2.50
C GLU A 432 5.89 -2.15 -3.39
N MET A 433 6.28 -3.42 -3.28
CA MET A 433 5.65 -4.52 -4.02
C MET A 433 5.30 -5.68 -3.10
N ALA A 434 4.20 -6.34 -3.43
CA ALA A 434 3.85 -7.59 -2.79
C ALA A 434 3.03 -8.48 -3.73
N SER A 435 3.04 -9.80 -3.53
CA SER A 435 2.28 -10.73 -4.38
C SER A 435 1.09 -11.33 -3.67
N SER A 436 0.04 -11.63 -4.42
CA SER A 436 -1.03 -12.50 -3.92
C SER A 436 -0.47 -13.87 -3.50
N VAL A 437 -1.20 -14.57 -2.67
CA VAL A 437 -0.82 -15.88 -2.14
C VAL A 437 -0.64 -16.93 -3.22
N ASN A 438 -1.57 -16.98 -4.17
CA ASN A 438 -1.46 -17.84 -5.33
C ASN A 438 -0.37 -17.37 -6.31
N ARG A 439 0.34 -16.27 -5.98
CA ARG A 439 1.40 -15.65 -6.80
C ARG A 439 0.98 -15.35 -8.23
N ARG A 440 -0.32 -15.13 -8.46
CA ARG A 440 -0.82 -14.72 -9.77
C ARG A 440 -0.67 -13.21 -9.97
N TRP A 441 -0.91 -12.44 -8.91
CA TRP A 441 -0.92 -10.99 -8.96
C TRP A 441 0.28 -10.40 -8.23
N LEU A 442 0.91 -9.40 -8.82
CA LEU A 442 1.86 -8.51 -8.16
C LEU A 442 1.19 -7.14 -8.00
N TYR A 443 1.16 -6.67 -6.79
CA TYR A 443 0.64 -5.37 -6.41
C TYR A 443 1.80 -4.41 -6.24
N VAL A 444 1.70 -3.25 -6.88
CA VAL A 444 2.72 -2.21 -6.87
C VAL A 444 2.10 -0.94 -6.33
N GLY A 445 2.57 -0.48 -5.18
CA GLY A 445 2.15 0.78 -4.59
C GLY A 445 2.78 1.95 -5.32
N ASN A 446 1.95 2.83 -5.89
CA ASN A 446 2.39 4.03 -6.58
C ASN A 446 2.12 5.26 -5.72
N GLN A 447 3.18 5.81 -5.17
CA GLN A 447 3.11 6.93 -4.25
C GLN A 447 2.52 8.19 -4.89
N GLY A 448 2.98 8.57 -6.08
CA GLY A 448 2.56 9.81 -6.74
C GLY A 448 1.12 9.82 -7.23
N SER A 449 0.53 8.65 -7.55
CA SER A 449 -0.86 8.54 -8.01
C SER A 449 -1.85 8.07 -6.94
N ARG A 450 -1.35 7.71 -5.74
CA ARG A 450 -2.16 7.12 -4.65
C ARG A 450 -3.00 5.91 -5.10
N GLU A 451 -2.40 5.08 -5.92
CA GLU A 451 -3.02 3.89 -6.49
C GLU A 451 -2.15 2.67 -6.24
N VAL A 452 -2.77 1.52 -6.22
CA VAL A 452 -2.07 0.24 -6.35
C VAL A 452 -2.28 -0.30 -7.75
N THR A 453 -1.19 -0.44 -8.50
CA THR A 453 -1.21 -1.11 -9.79
C THR A 453 -1.14 -2.62 -9.59
N VAL A 454 -1.98 -3.37 -10.29
CA VAL A 454 -2.02 -4.83 -10.26
C VAL A 454 -1.46 -5.38 -11.57
N ILE A 455 -0.42 -6.20 -11.48
CA ILE A 455 0.19 -6.89 -12.61
C ILE A 455 -0.20 -8.37 -12.57
N ASP A 456 -0.75 -8.90 -13.67
CA ASP A 456 -0.91 -10.34 -13.86
C ASP A 456 0.45 -10.95 -14.21
N LEU A 457 0.99 -11.76 -13.31
CA LEU A 457 2.31 -12.36 -13.47
C LEU A 457 2.35 -13.49 -14.51
N THR A 458 1.20 -14.02 -14.95
CA THR A 458 1.15 -15.07 -15.97
C THR A 458 1.47 -14.51 -17.34
N PRO A 459 0.72 -13.51 -17.88
CA PRO A 459 1.11 -12.84 -19.12
C PRO A 459 2.18 -11.74 -18.88
N GLY A 460 2.43 -11.36 -17.63
CA GLY A 460 3.37 -10.29 -17.29
C GLY A 460 2.90 -8.92 -17.78
N ARG A 461 1.63 -8.56 -17.60
CA ARG A 461 1.05 -7.28 -18.03
C ARG A 461 0.14 -6.67 -16.97
N LEU A 462 -0.15 -5.39 -17.15
CA LEU A 462 -1.10 -4.68 -16.30
C LEU A 462 -2.47 -5.39 -16.34
N ALA A 463 -3.04 -5.61 -15.16
CA ALA A 463 -4.38 -6.19 -14.98
C ALA A 463 -5.41 -5.13 -14.55
N GLY A 464 -5.01 -4.09 -13.82
CA GLY A 464 -5.87 -3.02 -13.36
C GLY A 464 -5.23 -2.19 -12.25
N ARG A 465 -5.99 -1.24 -11.71
CA ARG A 465 -5.58 -0.35 -10.61
C ARG A 465 -6.64 -0.33 -9.52
N ILE A 466 -6.20 -0.07 -8.30
CA ILE A 466 -7.05 0.12 -7.12
C ILE A 466 -6.77 1.53 -6.62
N ALA A 467 -7.75 2.43 -6.75
CA ALA A 467 -7.65 3.80 -6.25
C ALA A 467 -7.80 3.82 -4.72
N LEU A 468 -6.98 4.66 -4.07
CA LEU A 468 -6.99 4.90 -2.63
C LEU A 468 -7.13 6.40 -2.34
N GLY A 469 -7.57 6.77 -1.15
CA GLY A 469 -7.81 8.16 -0.77
C GLY A 469 -6.58 8.98 -0.43
#